data_c4b45bb613387354198e109b968a116e
#
_entry.id   c4b45bb613387354198e109b968a116e
#
_cell.length_a   1.000
_cell.length_b   1.000
_cell.length_c   1.000
_cell.angle_alpha   90.00
_cell.angle_beta   90.00
_cell.angle_gamma   90.00
#
_symmetry.space_group_name_H-M   'P 1'
#
loop_
_entity.id
_entity.type
_entity.pdbx_description
1 polymer ?
#
loop_
_entity_poly.entity_id
_entity_poly.type
_entity_poly.pdbx_seq_one_letter_code
_entity_poly.pdbx_strand_id
1 'polypeptide(L)'
;SGKVLKSTNGGVNFTDFSTGLPSIGKECIVHQGRNTDNPLYVGTSLGVYYRDDSMSSWSPFDTNLPNVSVRDLEINLEDAKLIAATYGRGIWQTDIPVQVPPIDLKFVSIQNPGININCGGSVAPQVEVKNNGTTPISSVTVNYTIDGTPYNYVWNNTLASAASAVINLPSATLTRGTHVLNVNTTTASDAYSDNNSGSTTFYVNDGGVVGVVNPFTNTSDALISYNEGGTGSLWVRGTRTGTMTTSGNTVYTTNLTGNYPNATKSYLISQCYNLSNVINPQISFAMKFDLEQNWDVVYVQYSTNFGASWTVLGTMGAGWYNSNRTQATTGSDCYNCPGAQWTGTNTTLTTYTYPLNAL
;
A
#
# COMPACT_ATOMS: atom_id res chain seq x y z
N SER A 1 -10.25 -5.85 42.66
CA SER A 1 -9.41 -6.73 41.84
C SER A 1 -10.32 -7.51 40.89
N GLY A 2 -10.11 -7.39 39.59
CA GLY A 2 -10.87 -8.11 38.58
C GLY A 2 -10.57 -9.61 38.57
N LYS A 3 -11.54 -10.40 38.08
CA LYS A 3 -11.37 -11.83 37.83
C LYS A 3 -11.14 -12.08 36.35
N VAL A 4 -10.42 -13.13 35.99
CA VAL A 4 -10.46 -13.72 34.65
C VAL A 4 -11.60 -14.71 34.62
N LEU A 5 -12.51 -14.55 33.67
CA LEU A 5 -13.68 -15.42 33.49
C LEU A 5 -13.58 -16.12 32.13
N LYS A 6 -13.94 -17.40 32.08
CA LYS A 6 -13.97 -18.20 30.84
C LYS A 6 -15.41 -18.64 30.54
N SER A 7 -15.82 -18.49 29.28
CA SER A 7 -17.04 -19.07 28.74
C SER A 7 -16.67 -20.17 27.73
N THR A 8 -17.41 -21.27 27.74
CA THR A 8 -17.30 -22.39 26.78
C THR A 8 -18.56 -22.53 25.90
N ASN A 9 -19.51 -21.57 26.01
CA ASN A 9 -20.80 -21.61 25.31
C ASN A 9 -21.17 -20.26 24.67
N GLY A 10 -20.16 -19.58 24.10
CA GLY A 10 -20.40 -18.33 23.36
C GLY A 10 -20.81 -17.14 24.24
N GLY A 11 -20.41 -17.12 25.52
CA GLY A 11 -20.69 -16.01 26.42
C GLY A 11 -22.01 -16.14 27.19
N VAL A 12 -22.72 -17.26 27.06
CA VAL A 12 -24.00 -17.48 27.80
C VAL A 12 -23.75 -17.66 29.30
N ASN A 13 -22.69 -18.40 29.66
CA ASN A 13 -22.28 -18.58 31.05
C ASN A 13 -20.78 -18.38 31.18
N PHE A 14 -20.35 -17.93 32.37
CA PHE A 14 -18.95 -17.70 32.69
C PHE A 14 -18.57 -18.43 33.98
N THR A 15 -17.38 -18.98 34.02
CA THR A 15 -16.78 -19.60 35.19
C THR A 15 -15.53 -18.85 35.61
N ASP A 16 -15.21 -18.86 36.91
CA ASP A 16 -13.98 -18.25 37.43
C ASP A 16 -12.76 -19.02 36.92
N PHE A 17 -11.89 -18.31 36.22
CA PHE A 17 -10.68 -18.85 35.61
C PHE A 17 -9.40 -18.24 36.22
N SER A 18 -9.51 -17.70 37.46
CA SER A 18 -8.45 -16.90 38.10
C SER A 18 -7.51 -17.73 39.01
N THR A 19 -7.68 -19.04 39.13
CA THR A 19 -6.86 -19.87 40.01
C THR A 19 -5.37 -19.68 39.73
N GLY A 20 -4.59 -19.29 40.77
CA GLY A 20 -3.15 -18.99 40.66
C GLY A 20 -2.82 -17.51 40.39
N LEU A 21 -3.80 -16.68 40.00
CA LEU A 21 -3.55 -15.25 39.89
C LEU A 21 -3.62 -14.58 41.28
N PRO A 22 -2.70 -13.65 41.55
CA PRO A 22 -2.75 -12.86 42.78
C PRO A 22 -3.93 -11.91 42.77
N SER A 23 -4.32 -11.41 43.96
CA SER A 23 -5.44 -10.45 44.12
C SER A 23 -5.04 -9.00 43.76
N ILE A 24 -4.55 -8.81 42.55
CA ILE A 24 -4.10 -7.51 41.96
C ILE A 24 -4.88 -7.19 40.69
N GLY A 25 -4.70 -5.97 40.15
CA GLY A 25 -5.32 -5.57 38.89
C GLY A 25 -4.92 -6.49 37.72
N LYS A 26 -5.89 -6.88 36.88
CA LYS A 26 -5.69 -7.50 35.58
C LYS A 26 -6.00 -6.44 34.54
N GLU A 27 -5.00 -6.11 33.72
CA GLU A 27 -5.07 -4.97 32.84
C GLU A 27 -5.43 -5.38 31.41
N CYS A 28 -4.84 -6.50 30.93
CA CYS A 28 -5.05 -7.03 29.59
C CYS A 28 -4.92 -8.55 29.56
N ILE A 29 -5.40 -9.18 28.50
CA ILE A 29 -5.25 -10.62 28.24
C ILE A 29 -5.10 -10.82 26.74
N VAL A 30 -4.18 -11.72 26.35
CA VAL A 30 -4.01 -12.15 24.97
C VAL A 30 -3.98 -13.66 24.87
N HIS A 31 -4.48 -14.19 23.77
CA HIS A 31 -4.43 -15.60 23.40
C HIS A 31 -3.40 -15.82 22.31
N GLN A 32 -2.51 -16.77 22.48
CA GLN A 32 -1.56 -17.19 21.45
C GLN A 32 -2.26 -18.13 20.48
N GLY A 33 -2.58 -17.62 19.30
CA GLY A 33 -3.03 -18.43 18.17
C GLY A 33 -1.95 -19.39 17.67
N ARG A 34 -2.32 -20.31 16.77
CA ARG A 34 -1.40 -21.30 16.16
C ARG A 34 -0.65 -22.16 17.17
N ASN A 35 -1.35 -22.51 18.25
CA ASN A 35 -0.84 -23.41 19.29
C ASN A 35 -2.00 -24.23 19.84
N THR A 36 -1.90 -25.57 19.78
CA THR A 36 -2.96 -26.53 20.20
C THR A 36 -3.22 -26.50 21.69
N ASP A 37 -2.28 -26.00 22.48
CA ASP A 37 -2.40 -25.92 23.92
C ASP A 37 -3.09 -24.63 24.41
N ASN A 38 -3.53 -23.76 23.46
CA ASN A 38 -4.27 -22.54 23.71
C ASN A 38 -3.64 -21.62 24.78
N PRO A 39 -2.38 -21.21 24.65
CA PRO A 39 -1.72 -20.37 25.63
C PRO A 39 -2.38 -19.02 25.79
N LEU A 40 -2.50 -18.59 27.05
CA LEU A 40 -3.02 -17.30 27.46
C LEU A 40 -2.00 -16.55 28.29
N TYR A 41 -1.87 -15.25 28.05
CA TYR A 41 -1.04 -14.34 28.83
C TYR A 41 -1.90 -13.23 29.41
N VAL A 42 -1.76 -12.97 30.73
CA VAL A 42 -2.48 -11.88 31.41
C VAL A 42 -1.47 -10.86 31.93
N GLY A 43 -1.60 -9.63 31.44
CA GLY A 43 -0.92 -8.48 32.00
C GLY A 43 -1.62 -8.01 33.28
N THR A 44 -0.82 -7.81 34.33
CA THR A 44 -1.29 -7.41 35.65
C THR A 44 -0.60 -6.14 36.13
N SER A 45 -1.04 -5.61 37.28
CA SER A 45 -0.34 -4.48 37.92
C SER A 45 1.10 -4.83 38.39
N LEU A 46 1.49 -6.10 38.38
CA LEU A 46 2.82 -6.57 38.81
C LEU A 46 3.39 -7.68 37.89
N GLY A 47 3.43 -7.44 36.57
CA GLY A 47 4.01 -8.39 35.62
C GLY A 47 3.00 -9.19 34.82
N VAL A 48 3.46 -10.27 34.19
CA VAL A 48 2.69 -11.15 33.29
C VAL A 48 2.51 -12.52 33.89
N TYR A 49 1.35 -13.13 33.68
CA TYR A 49 1.03 -14.50 34.04
C TYR A 49 0.65 -15.30 32.81
N TYR A 50 0.99 -16.58 32.81
CA TYR A 50 0.79 -17.53 31.73
C TYR A 50 -0.05 -18.70 32.18
N ARG A 51 -0.90 -19.22 31.27
CA ARG A 51 -1.63 -20.48 31.45
C ARG A 51 -1.96 -21.06 30.08
N ASP A 52 -1.89 -22.38 29.95
CA ASP A 52 -2.39 -23.15 28.82
C ASP A 52 -3.37 -24.26 29.26
N ASP A 53 -3.86 -25.07 28.30
CA ASP A 53 -4.84 -26.11 28.56
C ASP A 53 -4.27 -27.30 29.39
N SER A 54 -2.96 -27.44 29.47
CA SER A 54 -2.30 -28.47 30.32
C SER A 54 -2.24 -28.06 31.80
N MET A 55 -2.44 -26.77 32.11
CA MET A 55 -2.24 -26.20 33.43
C MET A 55 -3.56 -26.01 34.18
N SER A 56 -3.59 -26.35 35.46
CA SER A 56 -4.73 -26.12 36.34
C SER A 56 -4.79 -24.71 36.93
N SER A 57 -3.69 -23.96 36.90
CA SER A 57 -3.54 -22.63 37.48
C SER A 57 -2.63 -21.73 36.66
N TRP A 58 -2.79 -20.42 36.79
CA TRP A 58 -1.88 -19.44 36.24
C TRP A 58 -0.52 -19.48 36.95
N SER A 59 0.56 -19.28 36.20
CA SER A 59 1.93 -19.16 36.70
C SER A 59 2.56 -17.82 36.27
N PRO A 60 3.48 -17.25 37.06
CA PRO A 60 4.24 -16.09 36.65
C PRO A 60 4.99 -16.34 35.32
N PHE A 61 4.99 -15.32 34.45
CA PHE A 61 5.72 -15.31 33.19
C PHE A 61 6.43 -13.95 33.03
N ASP A 62 7.30 -13.66 33.98
CA ASP A 62 7.90 -12.35 34.16
C ASP A 62 9.42 -12.40 34.39
N THR A 63 10.09 -13.48 33.96
CA THR A 63 11.54 -13.61 34.05
C THR A 63 12.24 -12.42 33.40
N ASN A 64 13.04 -11.68 34.18
CA ASN A 64 13.71 -10.44 33.82
C ASN A 64 12.79 -9.23 33.58
N LEU A 65 11.47 -9.36 33.62
CA LEU A 65 10.57 -8.24 33.61
C LEU A 65 10.53 -7.61 35.02
N PRO A 66 10.75 -6.30 35.19
CA PRO A 66 10.62 -5.67 36.51
C PRO A 66 9.18 -5.74 37.01
N ASN A 67 9.00 -5.70 38.34
CA ASN A 67 7.68 -5.58 38.96
C ASN A 67 7.01 -4.27 38.54
N VAL A 68 6.21 -4.31 37.49
CA VAL A 68 5.60 -3.14 36.86
C VAL A 68 4.23 -3.49 36.32
N SER A 69 3.34 -2.49 36.24
CA SER A 69 2.04 -2.67 35.61
C SER A 69 2.21 -2.86 34.10
N VAL A 70 1.69 -3.98 33.58
CA VAL A 70 1.64 -4.30 32.15
C VAL A 70 0.27 -3.88 31.62
N ARG A 71 0.24 -2.85 30.80
CA ARG A 71 -0.98 -2.21 30.32
C ARG A 71 -1.55 -2.87 29.08
N ASP A 72 -0.66 -3.41 28.26
CA ASP A 72 -1.04 -4.07 27.02
C ASP A 72 -0.06 -5.19 26.69
N LEU A 73 -0.55 -6.24 26.00
CA LEU A 73 0.19 -7.38 25.52
C LEU A 73 -0.14 -7.63 24.05
N GLU A 74 0.89 -7.84 23.26
CA GLU A 74 0.79 -8.18 21.85
C GLU A 74 1.59 -9.45 21.56
N ILE A 75 1.07 -10.33 20.67
CA ILE A 75 1.76 -11.52 20.22
C ILE A 75 2.09 -11.37 18.74
N ASN A 76 3.39 -11.39 18.43
CA ASN A 76 3.89 -11.52 17.06
C ASN A 76 4.22 -13.00 16.82
N LEU A 77 3.33 -13.71 16.12
CA LEU A 77 3.50 -15.13 15.81
C LEU A 77 4.60 -15.40 14.78
N GLU A 78 4.93 -14.41 13.94
CA GLU A 78 5.97 -14.57 12.91
C GLU A 78 7.37 -14.53 13.51
N ASP A 79 7.57 -13.63 14.48
CA ASP A 79 8.84 -13.49 15.19
C ASP A 79 8.89 -14.32 16.48
N ALA A 80 7.82 -15.06 16.79
CA ALA A 80 7.66 -15.83 18.02
C ALA A 80 7.91 -15.00 19.28
N LYS A 81 7.31 -13.80 19.35
CA LYS A 81 7.50 -12.84 20.45
C LYS A 81 6.19 -12.51 21.16
N LEU A 82 6.27 -12.42 22.49
CA LEU A 82 5.31 -11.69 23.31
C LEU A 82 5.91 -10.32 23.63
N ILE A 83 5.13 -9.27 23.38
CA ILE A 83 5.51 -7.87 23.59
C ILE A 83 4.62 -7.32 24.71
N ALA A 84 5.24 -6.68 25.72
CA ALA A 84 4.55 -6.10 26.85
C ALA A 84 4.78 -4.58 26.92
N ALA A 85 3.70 -3.80 26.86
CA ALA A 85 3.74 -2.36 27.12
C ALA A 85 3.55 -2.10 28.61
N THR A 86 4.55 -1.49 29.24
CA THR A 86 4.59 -1.30 30.70
C THR A 86 4.38 0.15 31.09
N TYR A 87 3.81 0.37 32.28
CA TYR A 87 3.67 1.71 32.82
C TYR A 87 5.00 2.22 33.40
N GLY A 88 5.62 3.15 32.67
CA GLY A 88 6.83 3.86 33.13
C GLY A 88 8.16 3.12 32.95
N ARG A 89 8.17 1.92 32.33
CA ARG A 89 9.39 1.14 32.05
C ARG A 89 9.58 0.76 30.58
N GLY A 90 8.80 1.38 29.69
CA GLY A 90 8.89 1.17 28.24
C GLY A 90 8.25 -0.15 27.78
N ILE A 91 8.76 -0.65 26.66
CA ILE A 91 8.27 -1.88 26.01
C ILE A 91 9.30 -2.99 26.21
N TRP A 92 8.81 -4.18 26.55
CA TRP A 92 9.60 -5.38 26.78
C TRP A 92 9.15 -6.47 25.81
N GLN A 93 10.05 -7.37 25.47
CA GLN A 93 9.72 -8.55 24.66
C GLN A 93 10.43 -9.79 25.15
N THR A 94 9.81 -10.94 24.91
CA THR A 94 10.38 -12.25 25.19
C THR A 94 9.98 -13.26 24.12
N ASP A 95 10.77 -14.33 23.96
CA ASP A 95 10.40 -15.45 23.09
C ASP A 95 9.23 -16.23 23.69
N ILE A 96 8.36 -16.73 22.82
CA ILE A 96 7.29 -17.66 23.14
C ILE A 96 7.41 -18.91 22.28
N PRO A 97 7.05 -20.11 22.83
CA PRO A 97 7.06 -21.33 22.03
C PRO A 97 5.99 -21.28 20.95
N VAL A 98 6.38 -21.41 19.69
CA VAL A 98 5.46 -21.52 18.55
C VAL A 98 5.48 -22.95 18.02
N GLN A 99 4.31 -23.54 17.83
CA GLN A 99 4.19 -24.85 17.20
C GLN A 99 4.23 -24.68 15.68
N VAL A 100 5.22 -25.30 15.04
CA VAL A 100 5.33 -25.29 13.59
C VAL A 100 4.52 -26.49 13.05
N PRO A 101 3.46 -26.27 12.26
CA PRO A 101 2.64 -27.35 11.73
C PRO A 101 3.39 -28.15 10.67
N PRO A 102 2.92 -29.36 10.29
CA PRO A 102 3.48 -30.09 9.16
C PRO A 102 3.43 -29.30 7.85
N ILE A 103 2.30 -28.69 7.54
CA ILE A 103 2.09 -27.89 6.32
C ILE A 103 1.50 -26.53 6.70
N ASP A 104 2.16 -25.46 6.28
CA ASP A 104 1.71 -24.06 6.38
C ASP A 104 2.28 -23.31 5.18
N LEU A 105 1.41 -23.06 4.20
CA LEU A 105 1.75 -22.24 3.05
C LEU A 105 1.45 -20.77 3.41
N LYS A 106 2.43 -19.90 3.29
CA LYS A 106 2.26 -18.46 3.50
C LYS A 106 2.41 -17.71 2.17
N PHE A 107 1.45 -16.86 1.87
CA PHE A 107 1.64 -15.79 0.89
C PHE A 107 2.59 -14.74 1.48
N VAL A 108 3.64 -14.37 0.73
CA VAL A 108 4.62 -13.39 1.19
C VAL A 108 4.34 -12.02 0.57
N SER A 109 4.29 -11.96 -0.77
CA SER A 109 4.10 -10.69 -1.47
C SER A 109 3.71 -10.89 -2.93
N ILE A 110 3.22 -9.83 -3.55
CA ILE A 110 3.15 -9.68 -5.00
C ILE A 110 4.42 -8.98 -5.45
N GLN A 111 5.26 -9.71 -6.22
CA GLN A 111 6.53 -9.20 -6.74
C GLN A 111 6.33 -8.39 -8.04
N ASN A 112 5.33 -8.79 -8.84
CA ASN A 112 4.89 -8.10 -10.05
C ASN A 112 3.36 -8.30 -10.20
N PRO A 113 2.58 -7.25 -10.56
CA PRO A 113 2.98 -5.87 -10.77
C PRO A 113 3.38 -5.21 -9.43
N GLY A 114 4.47 -4.44 -9.49
CA GLY A 114 4.93 -3.59 -8.40
C GLY A 114 4.31 -2.19 -8.50
N ILE A 115 4.98 -1.23 -7.86
CA ILE A 115 4.60 0.19 -7.89
C ILE A 115 4.85 0.85 -9.26
N ASN A 116 5.56 0.17 -10.17
CA ASN A 116 5.92 0.70 -11.47
C ASN A 116 4.72 0.69 -12.42
N ILE A 117 4.67 1.70 -13.30
CA ILE A 117 3.68 1.77 -14.36
C ILE A 117 4.07 0.77 -15.45
N ASN A 118 3.17 -0.13 -15.78
CA ASN A 118 3.39 -1.08 -16.87
C ASN A 118 3.06 -0.42 -18.21
N CYS A 119 4.07 -0.21 -19.05
CA CYS A 119 3.94 0.48 -20.35
C CYS A 119 3.86 -0.52 -21.52
N GLY A 120 2.90 -1.39 -21.56
CA GLY A 120 2.82 -2.36 -22.65
C GLY A 120 1.50 -3.11 -22.75
N GLY A 121 0.53 -2.78 -21.90
CA GLY A 121 -0.77 -3.43 -21.91
C GLY A 121 -0.76 -4.91 -21.51
N SER A 122 0.41 -5.49 -21.18
CA SER A 122 0.54 -6.88 -20.74
C SER A 122 1.25 -6.95 -19.38
N VAL A 123 0.67 -7.68 -18.46
CA VAL A 123 1.20 -7.91 -17.11
C VAL A 123 1.36 -9.40 -16.91
N ALA A 124 2.55 -9.83 -16.48
CA ALA A 124 2.84 -11.19 -16.03
C ALA A 124 2.96 -11.19 -14.50
N PRO A 125 1.90 -11.48 -13.73
CA PRO A 125 1.96 -11.40 -12.29
C PRO A 125 2.97 -12.39 -11.71
N GLN A 126 3.62 -11.99 -10.62
CA GLN A 126 4.55 -12.84 -9.87
C GLN A 126 4.20 -12.75 -8.39
N VAL A 127 4.07 -13.88 -7.76
CA VAL A 127 3.74 -13.98 -6.33
C VAL A 127 4.82 -14.77 -5.61
N GLU A 128 5.23 -14.30 -4.46
CA GLU A 128 6.14 -15.01 -3.58
C GLU A 128 5.35 -15.74 -2.51
N VAL A 129 5.66 -17.01 -2.34
CA VAL A 129 5.12 -17.87 -1.29
C VAL A 129 6.24 -18.48 -0.47
N LYS A 130 5.95 -18.83 0.77
CA LYS A 130 6.88 -19.49 1.68
C LYS A 130 6.22 -20.71 2.33
N ASN A 131 6.97 -21.77 2.50
CA ASN A 131 6.57 -22.90 3.33
C ASN A 131 7.01 -22.67 4.78
N ASN A 132 6.08 -22.30 5.64
CA ASN A 132 6.32 -22.14 7.06
C ASN A 132 6.17 -23.47 7.85
N GLY A 133 5.78 -24.55 7.15
CA GLY A 133 5.64 -25.89 7.74
C GLY A 133 6.94 -26.69 7.80
N THR A 134 6.89 -27.84 8.45
CA THR A 134 8.04 -28.75 8.60
C THR A 134 8.17 -29.75 7.44
N THR A 135 7.11 -29.94 6.65
CA THR A 135 7.04 -30.90 5.54
C THR A 135 7.09 -30.18 4.19
N PRO A 136 7.82 -30.68 3.18
CA PRO A 136 7.80 -30.10 1.84
C PRO A 136 6.40 -30.06 1.22
N ILE A 137 6.07 -28.96 0.57
CA ILE A 137 4.83 -28.76 -0.21
C ILE A 137 5.13 -29.12 -1.66
N SER A 138 4.34 -30.02 -2.27
CA SER A 138 4.56 -30.48 -3.64
C SER A 138 3.74 -29.75 -4.70
N SER A 139 2.68 -29.05 -4.28
CA SER A 139 1.81 -28.30 -5.20
C SER A 139 1.19 -27.10 -4.49
N VAL A 140 1.16 -25.97 -5.20
CA VAL A 140 0.49 -24.74 -4.76
C VAL A 140 -0.50 -24.31 -5.84
N THR A 141 -1.75 -24.12 -5.47
CA THR A 141 -2.76 -23.53 -6.35
C THR A 141 -2.86 -22.03 -6.05
N VAL A 142 -2.68 -21.21 -7.07
CA VAL A 142 -2.86 -19.77 -7.00
C VAL A 142 -4.18 -19.40 -7.67
N ASN A 143 -5.17 -19.03 -6.85
CA ASN A 143 -6.41 -18.43 -7.31
C ASN A 143 -6.26 -16.92 -7.26
N TYR A 144 -6.48 -16.22 -8.36
CA TYR A 144 -6.34 -14.77 -8.37
C TYR A 144 -7.40 -14.12 -9.23
N THR A 145 -7.65 -12.85 -8.97
CA THR A 145 -8.53 -12.03 -9.79
C THR A 145 -7.80 -10.78 -10.24
N ILE A 146 -8.06 -10.37 -11.49
CA ILE A 146 -7.70 -9.03 -11.98
C ILE A 146 -9.02 -8.31 -12.26
N ASP A 147 -9.31 -7.23 -11.56
CA ASP A 147 -10.57 -6.47 -11.63
C ASP A 147 -11.81 -7.36 -11.47
N GLY A 148 -11.72 -8.35 -10.59
CA GLY A 148 -12.79 -9.32 -10.36
C GLY A 148 -12.87 -10.47 -11.38
N THR A 149 -12.15 -10.43 -12.49
CA THR A 149 -12.08 -11.56 -13.44
C THR A 149 -11.21 -12.66 -12.84
N PRO A 150 -11.75 -13.89 -12.66
CA PRO A 150 -11.04 -14.97 -11.97
C PRO A 150 -10.08 -15.74 -12.89
N TYR A 151 -8.97 -16.14 -12.30
CA TYR A 151 -7.94 -16.98 -12.89
C TYR A 151 -7.50 -18.04 -11.89
N ASN A 152 -6.94 -19.15 -12.41
CA ASN A 152 -6.38 -20.21 -11.62
C ASN A 152 -5.06 -20.69 -12.23
N TYR A 153 -4.05 -20.94 -11.38
CA TYR A 153 -2.77 -21.50 -11.80
C TYR A 153 -2.27 -22.53 -10.79
N VAL A 154 -1.86 -23.70 -11.26
CA VAL A 154 -1.30 -24.77 -10.42
C VAL A 154 0.21 -24.85 -10.63
N TRP A 155 0.96 -24.59 -9.59
CA TRP A 155 2.41 -24.66 -9.56
C TRP A 155 2.83 -26.02 -8.96
N ASN A 156 3.40 -26.90 -9.80
CA ASN A 156 3.74 -28.29 -9.45
C ASN A 156 5.25 -28.47 -9.24
N ASN A 157 5.82 -27.72 -8.29
CA ASN A 157 7.20 -27.88 -7.89
C ASN A 157 7.28 -28.07 -6.37
N THR A 158 8.38 -28.63 -5.90
CA THR A 158 8.59 -28.85 -4.47
C THR A 158 9.08 -27.57 -3.80
N LEU A 159 8.36 -27.15 -2.76
CA LEU A 159 8.75 -26.07 -1.85
C LEU A 159 9.19 -26.70 -0.53
N ALA A 160 10.50 -26.74 -0.29
CA ALA A 160 11.07 -27.31 0.92
C ALA A 160 10.62 -26.53 2.18
N SER A 161 10.72 -27.20 3.36
CA SER A 161 10.46 -26.52 4.64
C SER A 161 11.32 -25.26 4.77
N ALA A 162 10.73 -24.18 5.28
CA ALA A 162 11.30 -22.84 5.45
C ALA A 162 11.75 -22.12 4.17
N ALA A 163 11.59 -22.74 2.99
CA ALA A 163 11.96 -22.13 1.70
C ALA A 163 10.87 -21.19 1.18
N SER A 164 11.29 -20.19 0.39
CA SER A 164 10.42 -19.35 -0.43
C SER A 164 10.56 -19.67 -1.92
N ALA A 165 9.53 -19.38 -2.70
CA ALA A 165 9.54 -19.46 -4.15
C ALA A 165 8.73 -18.34 -4.77
N VAL A 166 9.19 -17.84 -5.92
CA VAL A 166 8.43 -16.92 -6.76
C VAL A 166 7.71 -17.73 -7.83
N ILE A 167 6.39 -17.61 -7.86
CA ILE A 167 5.50 -18.25 -8.84
C ILE A 167 5.17 -17.24 -9.93
N ASN A 168 5.56 -17.55 -11.17
CA ASN A 168 5.21 -16.76 -12.34
C ASN A 168 3.83 -17.18 -12.83
N LEU A 169 2.90 -16.24 -12.88
CA LEU A 169 1.54 -16.48 -13.38
C LEU A 169 1.43 -16.14 -14.88
N PRO A 170 0.47 -16.71 -15.59
CA PRO A 170 0.21 -16.38 -16.99
C PRO A 170 -0.01 -14.88 -17.20
N SER A 171 0.51 -14.36 -18.30
CA SER A 171 0.34 -12.96 -18.68
C SER A 171 -1.11 -12.65 -19.01
N ALA A 172 -1.59 -11.51 -18.56
CA ALA A 172 -2.89 -10.94 -18.91
C ALA A 172 -2.70 -9.64 -19.73
N THR A 173 -3.50 -9.47 -20.78
CA THR A 173 -3.59 -8.20 -21.51
C THR A 173 -4.67 -7.34 -20.87
N LEU A 174 -4.30 -6.13 -20.48
CA LEU A 174 -5.17 -5.19 -19.77
C LEU A 174 -5.25 -3.86 -20.52
N THR A 175 -6.34 -3.16 -20.31
CA THR A 175 -6.51 -1.79 -20.84
C THR A 175 -5.70 -0.80 -20.02
N ARG A 176 -5.48 0.40 -20.55
CA ARG A 176 -4.90 1.50 -19.78
C ARG A 176 -5.79 1.85 -18.60
N GLY A 177 -5.20 2.03 -17.43
CA GLY A 177 -5.92 2.43 -16.22
C GLY A 177 -5.36 1.83 -14.95
N THR A 178 -6.15 1.95 -13.92
CA THR A 178 -5.89 1.36 -12.60
C THR A 178 -6.53 -0.02 -12.53
N HIS A 179 -5.78 -0.99 -12.03
CA HIS A 179 -6.20 -2.38 -11.88
C HIS A 179 -5.95 -2.87 -10.47
N VAL A 180 -6.74 -3.86 -10.04
CA VAL A 180 -6.59 -4.51 -8.74
C VAL A 180 -6.31 -6.00 -8.95
N LEU A 181 -5.19 -6.48 -8.42
CA LEU A 181 -4.86 -7.90 -8.35
C LEU A 181 -5.11 -8.40 -6.93
N ASN A 182 -6.01 -9.36 -6.78
CA ASN A 182 -6.19 -10.11 -5.54
C ASN A 182 -5.67 -11.53 -5.74
N VAL A 183 -4.95 -12.04 -4.75
CA VAL A 183 -4.34 -13.37 -4.77
C VAL A 183 -4.76 -14.15 -3.55
N ASN A 184 -5.06 -15.42 -3.74
CA ASN A 184 -5.24 -16.42 -2.68
C ASN A 184 -4.50 -17.69 -3.08
N THR A 185 -3.55 -18.12 -2.28
CA THR A 185 -2.76 -19.33 -2.49
C THR A 185 -3.30 -20.46 -1.60
N THR A 186 -3.32 -21.68 -2.12
CA THR A 186 -3.80 -22.86 -1.37
C THR A 186 -2.92 -24.07 -1.61
N THR A 187 -2.83 -24.94 -0.60
CA THR A 187 -2.23 -26.26 -0.70
C THR A 187 -3.04 -27.26 0.15
N ALA A 188 -2.88 -28.54 -0.10
CA ALA A 188 -3.57 -29.57 0.67
C ALA A 188 -3.09 -29.57 2.13
N SER A 189 -4.02 -29.72 3.08
CA SER A 189 -3.75 -29.82 4.52
C SER A 189 -3.02 -28.61 5.12
N ASP A 190 -3.22 -27.45 4.55
CA ASP A 190 -2.70 -26.20 5.10
C ASP A 190 -3.33 -25.90 6.46
N ALA A 191 -2.48 -25.71 7.48
CA ALA A 191 -2.93 -25.50 8.84
C ALA A 191 -3.50 -24.10 9.08
N TYR A 192 -3.04 -23.09 8.32
CA TYR A 192 -3.36 -21.69 8.57
C TYR A 192 -3.63 -20.91 7.28
N SER A 193 -4.83 -21.04 6.74
CA SER A 193 -5.25 -20.39 5.51
C SER A 193 -5.47 -18.86 5.61
N ASP A 194 -5.41 -18.29 6.81
CA ASP A 194 -5.55 -16.87 7.08
C ASP A 194 -4.34 -16.04 6.59
N ASN A 195 -3.17 -16.68 6.39
CA ASN A 195 -1.96 -16.04 5.89
C ASN A 195 -1.72 -16.22 4.37
N ASN A 196 -2.73 -16.69 3.62
CA ASN A 196 -2.59 -17.17 2.24
C ASN A 196 -2.97 -16.15 1.18
N SER A 197 -3.33 -14.92 1.54
CA SER A 197 -3.88 -13.97 0.59
C SER A 197 -3.19 -12.61 0.65
N GLY A 198 -3.25 -11.90 -0.49
CA GLY A 198 -2.78 -10.54 -0.61
C GLY A 198 -3.41 -9.83 -1.79
N SER A 199 -3.24 -8.52 -1.82
CA SER A 199 -3.82 -7.66 -2.84
C SER A 199 -2.87 -6.50 -3.16
N THR A 200 -2.91 -6.05 -4.41
CA THR A 200 -2.22 -4.82 -4.83
C THR A 200 -3.03 -4.07 -5.86
N THR A 201 -2.91 -2.74 -5.83
CA THR A 201 -3.39 -1.86 -6.90
C THR A 201 -2.20 -1.46 -7.75
N PHE A 202 -2.36 -1.53 -9.07
CA PHE A 202 -1.29 -1.21 -10.01
C PHE A 202 -1.84 -0.46 -11.23
N TYR A 203 -0.92 0.10 -12.02
CA TYR A 203 -1.26 0.91 -13.18
C TYR A 203 -0.73 0.28 -14.45
N VAL A 204 -1.61 0.18 -15.46
CA VAL A 204 -1.25 -0.20 -16.83
C VAL A 204 -1.36 1.01 -17.72
N ASN A 205 -0.34 1.24 -18.52
CA ASN A 205 -0.27 2.32 -19.49
C ASN A 205 0.09 1.74 -20.86
N ASP A 206 -0.04 2.53 -21.89
CA ASP A 206 0.33 2.15 -23.25
C ASP A 206 1.37 3.10 -23.85
N GLY A 207 1.93 2.72 -24.98
CA GLY A 207 2.85 3.53 -25.75
C GLY A 207 2.13 4.69 -26.45
N GLY A 208 2.63 5.91 -26.23
CA GLY A 208 2.21 7.08 -26.98
C GLY A 208 2.97 7.22 -28.30
N VAL A 209 2.36 7.88 -29.27
CA VAL A 209 2.98 8.18 -30.56
C VAL A 209 3.61 9.58 -30.50
N VAL A 210 4.91 9.65 -30.71
CA VAL A 210 5.64 10.92 -30.74
C VAL A 210 5.20 11.78 -31.93
N GLY A 211 5.07 13.10 -31.72
CA GLY A 211 4.67 14.05 -32.74
C GLY A 211 3.17 14.13 -33.01
N VAL A 212 2.37 13.33 -32.32
CA VAL A 212 0.89 13.39 -32.40
C VAL A 212 0.36 14.20 -31.23
N VAL A 213 -0.48 15.20 -31.53
CA VAL A 213 -1.17 15.98 -30.50
C VAL A 213 -2.32 15.16 -29.94
N ASN A 214 -2.36 15.02 -28.62
CA ASN A 214 -3.49 14.40 -27.93
C ASN A 214 -4.56 15.47 -27.65
N PRO A 215 -5.71 15.46 -28.34
CA PRO A 215 -6.78 16.44 -28.12
C PRO A 215 -7.72 16.05 -26.98
N PHE A 216 -7.50 14.91 -26.34
CA PHE A 216 -8.34 14.34 -25.27
C PHE A 216 -9.81 14.11 -25.67
N THR A 217 -10.13 14.04 -26.97
CA THR A 217 -11.50 13.87 -27.46
C THR A 217 -11.98 12.42 -27.39
N ASN A 218 -11.08 11.46 -27.55
CA ASN A 218 -11.37 10.04 -27.49
C ASN A 218 -11.05 9.44 -26.12
N THR A 219 -11.71 8.37 -25.73
CA THR A 219 -11.39 7.63 -24.52
C THR A 219 -10.04 6.91 -24.61
N SER A 220 -9.62 6.52 -25.82
CA SER A 220 -8.27 6.00 -26.09
C SER A 220 -7.15 6.98 -25.78
N ASP A 221 -7.46 8.29 -25.79
CA ASP A 221 -6.50 9.38 -25.50
C ASP A 221 -6.46 9.74 -24.00
N ALA A 222 -7.22 9.02 -23.17
CA ALA A 222 -7.33 9.31 -21.76
C ALA A 222 -5.98 9.07 -21.03
N LEU A 223 -5.64 9.99 -20.13
CA LEU A 223 -4.50 9.89 -19.24
C LEU A 223 -4.90 9.14 -17.96
N ILE A 224 -3.93 8.61 -17.24
CA ILE A 224 -4.18 8.00 -15.94
C ILE A 224 -4.24 9.13 -14.91
N SER A 225 -5.30 9.17 -14.10
CA SER A 225 -5.43 10.16 -13.04
C SER A 225 -5.76 9.50 -11.70
N TYR A 226 -5.12 9.97 -10.61
CA TYR A 226 -5.36 9.51 -9.26
C TYR A 226 -4.93 10.55 -8.23
N ASN A 227 -5.47 10.45 -7.01
CA ASN A 227 -5.05 11.26 -5.87
C ASN A 227 -4.04 10.51 -5.01
N GLU A 228 -3.19 11.22 -4.31
CA GLU A 228 -2.37 10.63 -3.26
C GLU A 228 -3.27 10.03 -2.18
N GLY A 229 -2.94 8.81 -1.72
CA GLY A 229 -3.81 8.07 -0.79
C GLY A 229 -4.86 7.16 -1.46
N GLY A 230 -4.93 7.11 -2.80
CA GLY A 230 -5.63 6.07 -3.55
C GLY A 230 -7.15 6.17 -3.62
N THR A 231 -7.75 7.28 -3.20
CA THR A 231 -9.20 7.47 -3.26
C THR A 231 -9.61 8.50 -4.30
N GLY A 232 -10.14 8.02 -5.44
CA GLY A 232 -10.67 8.88 -6.50
C GLY A 232 -9.62 9.58 -7.35
N SER A 233 -10.03 10.58 -8.11
CA SER A 233 -9.17 11.45 -8.90
C SER A 233 -9.72 12.86 -8.94
N LEU A 234 -8.83 13.85 -8.74
CA LEU A 234 -9.18 15.26 -8.92
C LEU A 234 -9.24 15.63 -10.41
N TRP A 235 -8.31 15.09 -11.21
CA TRP A 235 -8.26 15.37 -12.64
C TRP A 235 -9.40 14.70 -13.40
N VAL A 236 -10.25 15.49 -14.03
CA VAL A 236 -11.41 15.04 -14.80
C VAL A 236 -11.25 15.45 -16.25
N ARG A 237 -11.57 14.55 -17.17
CA ARG A 237 -11.63 14.84 -18.60
C ARG A 237 -13.01 15.34 -18.98
N GLY A 238 -13.09 16.43 -19.68
CA GLY A 238 -14.36 16.98 -20.16
C GLY A 238 -14.27 18.43 -20.61
N THR A 239 -15.44 19.02 -20.88
CA THR A 239 -15.58 20.44 -21.20
C THR A 239 -15.86 21.21 -19.91
N ARG A 240 -14.98 22.16 -19.58
CA ARG A 240 -15.17 23.02 -18.41
C ARG A 240 -16.07 24.22 -18.74
N THR A 241 -16.98 24.52 -17.83
CA THR A 241 -17.88 25.70 -17.88
C THR A 241 -17.56 26.69 -16.75
N GLY A 242 -18.13 27.89 -16.79
CA GLY A 242 -17.91 28.96 -15.81
C GLY A 242 -16.61 29.71 -16.02
N THR A 243 -16.03 30.22 -14.92
CA THR A 243 -14.69 30.83 -14.96
C THR A 243 -13.69 29.80 -15.46
N MET A 244 -12.69 30.20 -16.22
CA MET A 244 -11.73 29.27 -16.84
C MET A 244 -12.38 28.32 -17.88
N THR A 245 -13.46 28.71 -18.54
CA THR A 245 -14.11 27.92 -19.60
C THR A 245 -13.14 27.46 -20.68
N THR A 246 -13.36 26.26 -21.24
CA THR A 246 -12.56 25.70 -22.33
C THR A 246 -13.10 25.98 -23.72
N SER A 247 -14.11 26.83 -23.83
CA SER A 247 -14.75 27.20 -25.10
C SER A 247 -15.24 26.02 -25.93
N GLY A 248 -15.75 24.97 -25.23
CA GLY A 248 -16.25 23.76 -25.86
C GLY A 248 -15.20 22.67 -26.06
N ASN A 249 -13.90 22.93 -25.84
CA ASN A 249 -12.86 21.93 -26.01
C ASN A 249 -12.83 20.93 -24.81
N THR A 250 -12.56 19.66 -25.11
CA THR A 250 -12.28 18.66 -24.10
C THR A 250 -10.85 18.85 -23.56
N VAL A 251 -10.72 18.86 -22.26
CA VAL A 251 -9.45 19.03 -21.55
C VAL A 251 -9.39 18.11 -20.32
N TYR A 252 -8.23 18.00 -19.71
CA TYR A 252 -8.12 17.62 -18.31
C TYR A 252 -8.18 18.86 -17.42
N THR A 253 -9.02 18.83 -16.41
CA THR A 253 -9.20 19.92 -15.45
C THR A 253 -9.41 19.34 -14.03
N THR A 254 -9.08 20.12 -13.03
CA THR A 254 -9.26 19.74 -11.62
C THR A 254 -10.71 19.85 -11.13
N ASN A 255 -11.60 20.43 -11.92
CA ASN A 255 -13.05 20.41 -11.71
C ASN A 255 -13.72 20.90 -12.99
N LEU A 256 -14.89 20.34 -13.37
CA LEU A 256 -15.62 20.75 -14.58
C LEU A 256 -16.45 22.02 -14.38
N THR A 257 -16.90 22.33 -13.17
CA THR A 257 -17.87 23.39 -12.91
C THR A 257 -17.51 24.32 -11.76
N GLY A 258 -16.58 23.95 -10.89
CA GLY A 258 -16.24 24.68 -9.67
C GLY A 258 -14.74 24.74 -9.39
N ASN A 259 -14.38 25.06 -8.16
CA ASN A 259 -13.01 25.08 -7.68
C ASN A 259 -12.55 23.67 -7.35
N TYR A 260 -11.22 23.44 -7.33
CA TYR A 260 -10.64 22.21 -6.79
C TYR A 260 -10.74 22.20 -5.26
N PRO A 261 -10.75 21.02 -4.62
CA PRO A 261 -10.79 20.90 -3.16
C PRO A 261 -9.43 21.26 -2.54
N ASN A 262 -9.47 21.68 -1.27
CA ASN A 262 -8.28 21.96 -0.49
C ASN A 262 -7.50 20.67 -0.12
N ALA A 263 -6.21 20.81 0.18
CA ALA A 263 -5.34 19.77 0.72
C ALA A 263 -5.33 18.47 -0.12
N THR A 264 -5.41 18.60 -1.45
CA THR A 264 -5.42 17.46 -2.37
C THR A 264 -4.16 17.47 -3.22
N LYS A 265 -3.45 16.35 -3.24
CA LYS A 265 -2.35 16.09 -4.16
C LYS A 265 -2.81 15.08 -5.20
N SER A 266 -2.80 15.48 -6.46
CA SER A 266 -3.36 14.71 -7.56
C SER A 266 -2.39 14.64 -8.73
N TYR A 267 -2.42 13.51 -9.41
CA TYR A 267 -1.51 13.19 -10.51
C TYR A 267 -2.28 12.95 -11.80
N LEU A 268 -1.67 13.37 -12.90
CA LEU A 268 -2.12 13.10 -14.25
C LEU A 268 -0.92 12.55 -15.05
N ILE A 269 -1.00 11.29 -15.44
CA ILE A 269 0.11 10.56 -16.08
C ILE A 269 -0.19 10.38 -17.55
N SER A 270 0.74 10.85 -18.40
CA SER A 270 0.70 10.65 -19.84
C SER A 270 1.02 9.21 -20.23
N GLN A 271 0.78 8.87 -21.49
CA GLN A 271 1.29 7.65 -22.12
C GLN A 271 2.82 7.57 -22.01
N CYS A 272 3.36 6.36 -22.16
CA CYS A 272 4.80 6.13 -22.21
C CYS A 272 5.34 6.42 -23.62
N TYR A 273 6.40 7.20 -23.73
CA TYR A 273 6.98 7.57 -25.01
C TYR A 273 8.39 7.03 -25.17
N ASN A 274 8.68 6.38 -26.29
CA ASN A 274 10.04 5.98 -26.65
C ASN A 274 10.72 7.14 -27.40
N LEU A 275 11.70 7.76 -26.77
CA LEU A 275 12.43 8.92 -27.32
C LEU A 275 13.80 8.56 -27.91
N SER A 276 14.21 7.29 -27.90
CA SER A 276 15.58 6.85 -28.28
C SER A 276 16.01 7.25 -29.70
N ASN A 277 15.06 7.42 -30.62
CA ASN A 277 15.33 7.78 -32.02
C ASN A 277 14.76 9.17 -32.38
N VAL A 278 14.40 9.99 -31.38
CA VAL A 278 13.79 11.32 -31.62
C VAL A 278 14.88 12.39 -31.57
N ILE A 279 15.00 13.15 -32.65
CA ILE A 279 15.94 14.27 -32.71
C ILE A 279 15.31 15.49 -32.04
N ASN A 280 16.02 16.11 -31.09
CA ASN A 280 15.55 17.24 -30.30
C ASN A 280 14.16 17.02 -29.67
N PRO A 281 13.99 15.96 -28.86
CA PRO A 281 12.74 15.67 -28.22
C PRO A 281 12.30 16.83 -27.32
N GLN A 282 11.00 17.11 -27.32
CA GLN A 282 10.39 18.12 -26.42
C GLN A 282 9.00 17.70 -25.99
N ILE A 283 8.60 18.14 -24.81
CA ILE A 283 7.20 18.12 -24.38
C ILE A 283 6.57 19.47 -24.66
N SER A 284 5.32 19.46 -25.14
CA SER A 284 4.52 20.67 -25.33
C SER A 284 3.08 20.41 -24.93
N PHE A 285 2.48 21.35 -24.21
CA PHE A 285 1.05 21.31 -23.85
C PHE A 285 0.51 22.72 -23.64
N ALA A 286 -0.78 22.91 -23.88
CA ALA A 286 -1.48 24.15 -23.61
C ALA A 286 -2.16 24.08 -22.25
N MET A 287 -1.95 25.08 -21.41
CA MET A 287 -2.51 25.15 -20.06
C MET A 287 -2.90 26.58 -19.70
N LYS A 288 -3.93 26.72 -18.89
CA LYS A 288 -4.25 27.90 -18.10
C LYS A 288 -4.60 27.48 -16.69
N PHE A 289 -4.43 28.34 -15.70
CA PHE A 289 -4.60 28.02 -14.31
C PHE A 289 -5.00 29.23 -13.47
N ASP A 290 -5.68 28.95 -12.37
CA ASP A 290 -6.02 29.88 -11.31
C ASP A 290 -5.80 29.16 -9.99
N LEU A 291 -4.66 29.44 -9.38
CA LEU A 291 -4.12 28.77 -8.20
C LEU A 291 -3.88 29.79 -7.09
N GLU A 292 -4.07 29.43 -5.85
CA GLU A 292 -3.67 30.28 -4.74
C GLU A 292 -2.15 30.49 -4.76
N GLN A 293 -1.74 31.76 -4.82
CA GLN A 293 -0.33 32.13 -4.99
C GLN A 293 0.54 31.56 -3.89
N ASN A 294 1.53 30.74 -4.26
CA ASN A 294 2.47 30.04 -3.39
C ASN A 294 1.89 29.01 -2.41
N TRP A 295 0.59 28.74 -2.44
CA TRP A 295 -0.05 27.68 -1.66
C TRP A 295 -0.41 26.49 -2.54
N ASP A 296 -0.97 26.75 -3.70
CA ASP A 296 -1.27 25.73 -4.69
C ASP A 296 -0.29 25.78 -5.85
N VAL A 297 0.20 24.62 -6.25
CA VAL A 297 1.23 24.52 -7.29
C VAL A 297 0.93 23.41 -8.29
N VAL A 298 1.35 23.62 -9.54
CA VAL A 298 1.40 22.59 -10.57
C VAL A 298 2.83 22.47 -11.07
N TYR A 299 3.30 21.26 -11.28
CA TYR A 299 4.60 20.99 -11.87
C TYR A 299 4.60 19.69 -12.66
N VAL A 300 5.58 19.53 -13.53
CA VAL A 300 5.77 18.33 -14.35
C VAL A 300 6.91 17.50 -13.79
N GLN A 301 6.67 16.19 -13.71
CA GLN A 301 7.71 15.21 -13.40
C GLN A 301 7.88 14.25 -14.57
N TYR A 302 9.04 13.68 -14.70
CA TYR A 302 9.32 12.60 -15.63
C TYR A 302 9.91 11.39 -14.90
N SER A 303 9.74 10.22 -15.51
CA SER A 303 10.35 8.97 -15.08
C SER A 303 10.98 8.27 -16.29
N THR A 304 12.19 7.76 -16.12
CA THR A 304 12.90 6.92 -17.10
C THR A 304 12.93 5.44 -16.70
N ASN A 305 12.26 5.10 -15.57
CA ASN A 305 12.22 3.75 -15.01
C ASN A 305 10.80 3.29 -14.71
N PHE A 306 9.86 3.64 -15.60
CA PHE A 306 8.46 3.21 -15.54
C PHE A 306 7.73 3.62 -14.25
N GLY A 307 8.04 4.80 -13.72
CA GLY A 307 7.38 5.33 -12.52
C GLY A 307 7.97 4.86 -11.19
N ALA A 308 9.04 4.06 -11.19
CA ALA A 308 9.73 3.67 -9.94
C ALA A 308 10.32 4.88 -9.20
N SER A 309 10.73 5.90 -9.93
CA SER A 309 11.08 7.22 -9.39
C SER A 309 10.70 8.33 -10.35
N TRP A 310 10.48 9.50 -9.79
CA TRP A 310 10.04 10.70 -10.52
C TRP A 310 10.95 11.88 -10.21
N THR A 311 11.31 12.63 -11.23
CA THR A 311 12.15 13.82 -11.13
C THR A 311 11.41 15.03 -11.70
N VAL A 312 11.51 16.17 -11.05
CA VAL A 312 10.91 17.43 -11.56
C VAL A 312 11.58 17.79 -12.87
N LEU A 313 10.78 18.09 -13.88
CA LEU A 313 11.26 18.41 -15.21
C LEU A 313 11.57 19.91 -15.31
N GLY A 314 12.84 20.24 -15.39
CA GLY A 314 13.30 21.60 -15.64
C GLY A 314 13.31 22.50 -14.41
N THR A 315 13.53 23.77 -14.66
CA THR A 315 13.63 24.85 -13.66
C THR A 315 12.81 26.05 -14.08
N MET A 316 12.60 27.02 -13.19
CA MET A 316 11.94 28.28 -13.51
C MET A 316 12.68 28.99 -14.66
N GLY A 317 11.91 29.46 -15.65
CA GLY A 317 12.45 30.16 -16.80
C GLY A 317 11.38 30.61 -17.81
N ALA A 318 11.77 31.40 -18.77
CA ALA A 318 10.86 31.90 -19.80
C ALA A 318 10.21 30.75 -20.58
N GLY A 319 8.88 30.77 -20.69
CA GLY A 319 8.10 29.75 -21.40
C GLY A 319 7.90 28.45 -20.61
N TRP A 320 8.37 28.36 -19.36
CA TRP A 320 8.18 27.22 -18.48
C TRP A 320 7.65 27.67 -17.10
N TYR A 321 8.16 27.16 -15.98
CA TYR A 321 7.70 27.54 -14.66
C TYR A 321 7.83 29.03 -14.34
N ASN A 322 6.89 29.56 -13.54
CA ASN A 322 6.87 30.95 -13.12
C ASN A 322 7.35 31.18 -11.67
N SER A 323 7.70 30.10 -10.96
CA SER A 323 8.14 30.19 -9.57
C SER A 323 9.24 29.16 -9.25
N ASN A 324 10.24 29.60 -8.49
CA ASN A 324 11.25 28.74 -7.86
C ASN A 324 11.18 28.79 -6.33
N ARG A 325 10.07 29.33 -5.78
CA ARG A 325 9.91 29.49 -4.35
C ARG A 325 9.81 28.13 -3.64
N THR A 326 10.50 28.02 -2.51
CA THR A 326 10.40 26.91 -1.58
C THR A 326 10.61 27.39 -0.16
N GLN A 327 10.03 26.73 0.83
CA GLN A 327 10.18 27.02 2.24
C GLN A 327 10.32 25.72 3.04
N ALA A 328 11.18 25.74 4.03
CA ALA A 328 11.41 24.60 4.93
C ALA A 328 10.51 24.63 6.20
N THR A 329 9.88 25.75 6.49
CA THR A 329 9.06 25.94 7.69
C THR A 329 7.66 25.40 7.47
N THR A 330 7.26 24.40 8.25
CA THR A 330 5.89 23.84 8.21
C THR A 330 4.84 24.93 8.46
N GLY A 331 3.80 24.94 7.60
CA GLY A 331 2.70 25.92 7.69
C GLY A 331 2.98 27.27 7.02
N SER A 332 4.16 27.47 6.42
CA SER A 332 4.42 28.63 5.55
C SER A 332 4.02 28.33 4.11
N ASP A 333 3.82 29.39 3.32
CA ASP A 333 3.61 29.27 1.88
C ASP A 333 4.78 28.54 1.22
N CYS A 334 4.51 27.78 0.18
CA CYS A 334 5.51 26.93 -0.51
C CYS A 334 6.27 25.95 0.40
N TYR A 335 5.66 25.52 1.52
CA TYR A 335 6.20 24.39 2.27
C TYR A 335 6.12 23.11 1.40
N ASN A 336 7.24 22.45 1.20
CA ASN A 336 7.41 21.33 0.27
C ASN A 336 7.14 21.64 -1.22
N CYS A 337 7.11 22.89 -1.64
CA CYS A 337 7.17 23.20 -3.07
C CYS A 337 8.47 22.66 -3.68
N PRO A 338 8.42 22.11 -4.91
CA PRO A 338 9.61 21.52 -5.56
C PRO A 338 10.68 22.54 -5.97
N GLY A 339 10.39 23.85 -5.92
CA GLY A 339 11.31 24.91 -6.38
C GLY A 339 11.33 25.10 -7.88
N ALA A 340 10.38 24.49 -8.59
CA ALA A 340 10.18 24.59 -10.02
C ALA A 340 8.71 24.26 -10.32
N GLN A 341 7.84 25.29 -10.39
CA GLN A 341 6.40 25.11 -10.46
C GLN A 341 5.69 26.31 -11.09
N TRP A 342 4.43 26.11 -11.48
CA TRP A 342 3.46 27.18 -11.73
C TRP A 342 2.62 27.41 -10.48
N THR A 343 2.33 28.67 -10.19
CA THR A 343 1.47 29.14 -9.12
C THR A 343 0.84 30.47 -9.49
N GLY A 344 -0.20 30.92 -8.76
CA GLY A 344 -0.94 32.15 -9.07
C GLY A 344 -1.85 31.95 -10.27
N THR A 345 -2.10 33.02 -11.03
CA THR A 345 -3.15 33.05 -12.06
C THR A 345 -2.59 33.29 -13.45
N ASN A 346 -2.96 32.42 -14.40
CA ASN A 346 -2.85 32.66 -15.84
C ASN A 346 -4.16 32.22 -16.53
N THR A 347 -5.00 33.18 -16.87
CA THR A 347 -6.31 32.94 -17.51
C THR A 347 -6.23 32.79 -19.03
N THR A 348 -5.09 33.09 -19.64
CA THR A 348 -4.85 32.92 -21.07
C THR A 348 -4.34 31.52 -21.35
N LEU A 349 -4.94 30.82 -22.32
CA LEU A 349 -4.44 29.51 -22.75
C LEU A 349 -3.05 29.68 -23.36
N THR A 350 -2.05 29.26 -22.67
CA THR A 350 -0.63 29.43 -23.02
C THR A 350 -0.02 28.07 -23.33
N THR A 351 0.74 27.97 -24.41
CA THR A 351 1.53 26.78 -24.75
C THR A 351 2.85 26.82 -24.00
N TYR A 352 3.11 25.78 -23.24
CA TYR A 352 4.37 25.55 -22.54
C TYR A 352 5.16 24.47 -23.25
N THR A 353 6.45 24.69 -23.45
CA THR A 353 7.33 23.74 -24.14
C THR A 353 8.64 23.59 -23.37
N TYR A 354 9.13 22.37 -23.26
CA TYR A 354 10.43 22.08 -22.62
C TYR A 354 11.22 21.03 -23.39
N PRO A 355 12.54 21.28 -23.66
CA PRO A 355 13.38 20.31 -24.34
C PRO A 355 13.71 19.11 -23.41
N LEU A 356 13.78 17.91 -24.00
CA LEU A 356 14.04 16.67 -23.30
C LEU A 356 15.40 16.06 -23.67
N ASN A 357 16.30 16.82 -24.29
CA ASN A 357 17.60 16.35 -24.77
C ASN A 357 18.54 15.85 -23.66
N ALA A 358 18.25 16.18 -22.40
CA ALA A 358 19.05 15.76 -21.23
C ALA A 358 18.52 14.52 -20.52
N LEU A 359 17.48 13.88 -21.06
CA LEU A 359 16.85 12.69 -20.46
C LEU A 359 17.42 11.40 -21.04
#